data_cfd7cb85ac9bbbfc60a6133c2c73677c
#
_entry.id   cfd7cb85ac9bbbfc60a6133c2c73677c
#
_cell.length_a   1.000
_cell.length_b   1.000
_cell.length_c   1.000
_cell.angle_alpha   90.00
_cell.angle_beta   90.00
_cell.angle_gamma   90.00
#
_symmetry.space_group_name_H-M   'P 1'
#
loop_
_entity.id
_entity.type
_entity.pdbx_description
1 polymer ?
#
loop_
_entity_poly.entity_id
_entity_poly.type
_entity_poly.pdbx_seq_one_letter_code
_entity_poly.pdbx_strand_id
1 'polypeptide(L)'
;TTISFISLPGHSFDSYGILATSSDGKKTLFAGDAIFPRLEIGKYNLPFTLNYSNYLSSLDKISNLGQLDWCIPGHGDFITKNVEETIEINKISLYEIETCIVRLLKTNQQLSTDVMVQKVANIFDIKMSVRQYALVHFTVNCFLSTLRNNGILKIEIIDNMPYWKLKEQKQ
;
A
#
# COMPACT_ATOMS: atom_id res chain seq x y z
N THR A 1 20.06 -25.84 -4.57
CA THR A 1 19.12 -24.74 -4.26
C THR A 1 19.91 -23.46 -4.08
N THR A 2 19.50 -22.39 -4.75
CA THR A 2 20.06 -21.04 -4.57
C THR A 2 19.06 -20.21 -3.76
N ILE A 3 19.56 -19.38 -2.85
CA ILE A 3 18.76 -18.49 -2.03
C ILE A 3 19.21 -17.05 -2.28
N SER A 4 18.27 -16.16 -2.57
CA SER A 4 18.51 -14.73 -2.77
C SER A 4 17.56 -13.90 -1.92
N PHE A 5 18.06 -12.80 -1.36
CA PHE A 5 17.25 -11.82 -0.62
C PHE A 5 16.82 -10.70 -1.55
N ILE A 6 15.54 -10.35 -1.50
CA ILE A 6 14.96 -9.30 -2.34
C ILE A 6 14.37 -8.24 -1.43
N SER A 7 14.84 -7.01 -1.54
CA SER A 7 14.27 -5.88 -0.80
C SER A 7 12.89 -5.55 -1.34
N LEU A 8 11.87 -5.67 -0.47
CA LEU A 8 10.44 -5.47 -0.75
C LEU A 8 9.80 -4.49 0.25
N PRO A 9 10.33 -3.26 0.39
CA PRO A 9 9.78 -2.26 1.29
C PRO A 9 8.40 -1.78 0.83
N GLY A 10 7.63 -1.23 1.77
CA GLY A 10 6.31 -0.62 1.49
C GLY A 10 5.32 -0.87 2.60
N HIS A 11 5.01 -2.12 2.89
CA HIS A 11 4.28 -2.49 4.11
C HIS A 11 5.07 -2.08 5.37
N SER A 12 6.36 -2.38 5.41
CA SER A 12 7.32 -1.82 6.36
C SER A 12 8.52 -1.21 5.62
N PHE A 13 9.38 -0.46 6.33
CA PHE A 13 10.51 0.24 5.69
C PHE A 13 11.59 -0.71 5.20
N ASP A 14 11.85 -1.79 5.92
CA ASP A 14 12.97 -2.72 5.68
C ASP A 14 12.49 -4.17 5.50
N SER A 15 11.41 -4.36 4.70
CA SER A 15 10.94 -5.69 4.35
C SER A 15 11.83 -6.35 3.33
N TYR A 16 12.08 -7.66 3.51
CA TYR A 16 12.78 -8.51 2.56
C TYR A 16 11.96 -9.75 2.26
N GLY A 17 11.94 -10.15 0.99
CA GLY A 17 11.52 -11.47 0.57
C GLY A 17 12.73 -12.40 0.40
N ILE A 18 12.48 -13.69 0.41
CA ILE A 18 13.47 -14.72 0.13
C ILE A 18 13.03 -15.48 -1.12
N LEU A 19 13.85 -15.42 -2.18
CA LEU A 19 13.64 -16.22 -3.38
C LEU A 19 14.52 -17.47 -3.31
N ALA A 20 13.90 -18.63 -3.25
CA ALA A 20 14.55 -19.92 -3.34
C ALA A 20 14.37 -20.50 -4.75
N THR A 21 15.47 -20.87 -5.41
CA THR A 21 15.46 -21.56 -6.69
C THR A 21 16.06 -22.96 -6.49
N SER A 22 15.25 -23.98 -6.73
CA SER A 22 15.67 -25.39 -6.61
C SER A 22 16.55 -25.83 -7.78
N SER A 23 17.18 -26.99 -7.68
CA SER A 23 18.06 -27.53 -8.72
C SER A 23 17.31 -27.88 -10.03
N ASP A 24 16.01 -28.13 -9.97
CA ASP A 24 15.12 -28.35 -11.11
C ASP A 24 14.54 -27.03 -11.69
N GLY A 25 15.00 -25.88 -11.20
CA GLY A 25 14.63 -24.55 -11.69
C GLY A 25 13.35 -23.96 -11.10
N LYS A 26 12.65 -24.67 -10.18
CA LYS A 26 11.46 -24.14 -9.54
C LYS A 26 11.78 -22.97 -8.62
N LYS A 27 10.93 -21.94 -8.67
CA LYS A 27 11.08 -20.70 -7.91
C LYS A 27 10.00 -20.58 -6.85
N THR A 28 10.42 -20.41 -5.60
CA THR A 28 9.55 -20.10 -4.46
C THR A 28 9.94 -18.75 -3.87
N LEU A 29 9.00 -17.82 -3.83
CA LEU A 29 9.18 -16.53 -3.16
C LEU A 29 8.46 -16.54 -1.80
N PHE A 30 9.19 -16.34 -0.73
CA PHE A 30 8.64 -15.99 0.58
C PHE A 30 8.55 -14.46 0.64
N ALA A 31 7.36 -13.94 0.37
CA ALA A 31 7.18 -12.50 0.14
C ALA A 31 6.85 -11.72 1.42
N GLY A 32 6.49 -12.41 2.52
CA GLY A 32 5.98 -11.74 3.72
C GLY A 32 4.76 -10.87 3.40
N ASP A 33 4.70 -9.69 4.00
CA ASP A 33 3.59 -8.74 3.84
C ASP A 33 3.76 -7.80 2.62
N ALA A 34 4.65 -8.15 1.69
CA ALA A 34 4.79 -7.39 0.44
C ALA A 34 3.69 -7.70 -0.58
N ILE A 35 2.91 -8.75 -0.38
CA ILE A 35 1.76 -9.13 -1.21
C ILE A 35 0.73 -9.89 -0.36
N PHE A 36 -0.55 -9.63 -0.59
CA PHE A 36 -1.65 -10.30 0.09
C PHE A 36 -2.52 -11.06 -0.91
N PRO A 37 -2.95 -12.29 -0.59
CA PRO A 37 -3.94 -13.00 -1.38
C PRO A 37 -5.26 -12.22 -1.43
N ARG A 38 -6.03 -12.43 -2.50
CA ARG A 38 -7.30 -11.72 -2.74
C ARG A 38 -8.26 -11.74 -1.53
N LEU A 39 -8.38 -12.89 -0.85
CA LEU A 39 -9.26 -13.02 0.31
C LEU A 39 -8.78 -12.17 1.49
N GLU A 40 -7.48 -12.04 1.68
CA GLU A 40 -6.92 -11.22 2.75
C GLU A 40 -7.11 -9.73 2.48
N ILE A 41 -6.91 -9.27 1.24
CA ILE A 41 -7.22 -7.87 0.86
C ILE A 41 -8.68 -7.53 1.16
N GLY A 42 -9.62 -8.45 0.87
CA GLY A 42 -11.03 -8.25 1.19
C GLY A 42 -11.35 -8.19 2.68
N LYS A 43 -10.51 -8.77 3.54
CA LYS A 43 -10.66 -8.67 5.01
C LYS A 43 -10.11 -7.36 5.58
N TYR A 44 -9.02 -6.88 4.99
CA TYR A 44 -8.35 -5.65 5.40
C TYR A 44 -8.76 -4.53 4.45
N ASN A 45 -9.94 -3.98 4.60
CA ASN A 45 -10.50 -2.93 3.74
C ASN A 45 -9.49 -1.80 3.39
N LEU A 46 -8.44 -1.63 4.20
CA LEU A 46 -7.33 -0.70 3.97
C LEU A 46 -6.01 -1.43 4.28
N PRO A 47 -5.17 -1.79 3.30
CA PRO A 47 -3.88 -2.40 3.55
C PRO A 47 -2.94 -1.44 4.29
N PHE A 48 -2.35 -1.92 5.39
CA PHE A 48 -1.37 -1.14 6.14
C PHE A 48 -0.16 -0.84 5.26
N THR A 49 0.23 0.43 5.19
CA THR A 49 1.25 0.92 4.27
C THR A 49 2.08 2.02 4.93
N LEU A 50 3.39 1.84 5.02
CA LEU A 50 4.35 2.83 5.54
C LEU A 50 5.08 3.58 4.43
N ASN A 51 5.16 3.03 3.22
CA ASN A 51 5.72 3.72 2.06
C ASN A 51 5.00 3.28 0.77
N TYR A 52 4.09 4.11 0.30
CA TYR A 52 3.24 3.82 -0.85
C TYR A 52 4.03 3.61 -2.15
N SER A 53 4.96 4.51 -2.48
CA SER A 53 5.78 4.38 -3.70
C SER A 53 6.63 3.12 -3.69
N ASN A 54 7.24 2.81 -2.54
CA ASN A 54 8.04 1.59 -2.40
C ASN A 54 7.18 0.34 -2.46
N TYR A 55 5.94 0.39 -1.96
CA TYR A 55 5.03 -0.75 -2.04
C TYR A 55 4.72 -1.11 -3.49
N LEU A 56 4.34 -0.12 -4.31
CA LEU A 56 4.14 -0.31 -5.75
C LEU A 56 5.39 -0.87 -6.42
N SER A 57 6.58 -0.28 -6.14
CA SER A 57 7.85 -0.77 -6.68
C SER A 57 8.17 -2.20 -6.23
N SER A 58 7.77 -2.60 -5.03
CA SER A 58 7.97 -3.97 -4.56
C SER A 58 7.06 -4.97 -5.27
N LEU A 59 5.81 -4.60 -5.55
CA LEU A 59 4.91 -5.39 -6.38
C LEU A 59 5.45 -5.53 -7.81
N ASP A 60 5.99 -4.46 -8.40
CA ASP A 60 6.65 -4.52 -9.71
C ASP A 60 7.88 -5.41 -9.70
N LYS A 61 8.68 -5.39 -8.63
CA LYS A 61 9.83 -6.30 -8.48
C LYS A 61 9.38 -7.76 -8.44
N ILE A 62 8.28 -8.07 -7.73
CA ILE A 62 7.74 -9.44 -7.68
C ILE A 62 7.31 -9.89 -9.09
N SER A 63 6.59 -9.04 -9.84
CA SER A 63 6.21 -9.29 -11.24
C SER A 63 7.42 -9.58 -12.11
N ASN A 64 8.50 -8.79 -11.96
CA ASN A 64 9.73 -8.94 -12.75
C ASN A 64 10.58 -10.19 -12.41
N LEU A 65 10.24 -10.95 -11.36
CA LEU A 65 10.89 -12.24 -11.10
C LEU A 65 10.51 -13.32 -12.13
N GLY A 66 9.50 -13.04 -12.95
CA GLY A 66 8.93 -13.96 -13.91
C GLY A 66 8.10 -15.05 -13.23
N GLN A 67 7.98 -16.21 -13.88
CA GLN A 67 7.14 -17.28 -13.35
C GLN A 67 7.64 -17.76 -11.98
N LEU A 68 6.75 -17.71 -10.99
CA LEU A 68 6.91 -18.28 -9.65
C LEU A 68 6.04 -19.53 -9.54
N ASP A 69 6.61 -20.66 -9.08
CA ASP A 69 5.83 -21.86 -8.77
C ASP A 69 5.02 -21.66 -7.48
N TRP A 70 5.61 -20.93 -6.53
CA TRP A 70 5.02 -20.61 -5.23
C TRP A 70 5.35 -19.18 -4.84
N CYS A 71 4.33 -18.42 -4.43
CA CYS A 71 4.50 -17.17 -3.70
C CYS A 71 3.83 -17.32 -2.34
N ILE A 72 4.62 -17.19 -1.28
CA ILE A 72 4.20 -17.42 0.11
C ILE A 72 4.13 -16.08 0.82
N PRO A 73 2.91 -15.54 1.03
CA PRO A 73 2.70 -14.30 1.76
C PRO A 73 2.84 -14.51 3.27
N GLY A 74 2.90 -13.42 4.04
CA GLY A 74 2.90 -13.47 5.51
C GLY A 74 1.54 -13.86 6.11
N HIS A 75 0.47 -13.64 5.36
CA HIS A 75 -0.91 -13.92 5.76
C HIS A 75 -1.70 -14.57 4.63
N GLY A 76 -2.61 -15.48 5.01
CA GLY A 76 -3.51 -16.16 4.07
C GLY A 76 -2.86 -17.34 3.34
N ASP A 77 -3.51 -17.78 2.28
CA ASP A 77 -3.12 -18.96 1.53
C ASP A 77 -1.95 -18.70 0.60
N PHE A 78 -1.19 -19.75 0.26
CA PHE A 78 -0.12 -19.68 -0.73
C PHE A 78 -0.67 -19.37 -2.12
N ILE A 79 0.03 -18.52 -2.85
CA ILE A 79 -0.31 -18.14 -4.21
C ILE A 79 0.49 -19.03 -5.16
N THR A 80 -0.18 -20.01 -5.77
CA THR A 80 0.44 -21.01 -6.66
C THR A 80 0.05 -20.79 -8.12
N LYS A 81 -0.97 -19.98 -8.35
CA LYS A 81 -1.48 -19.61 -9.68
C LYS A 81 -1.85 -18.14 -9.67
N ASN A 82 -1.79 -17.53 -10.84
CA ASN A 82 -2.24 -16.13 -11.01
C ASN A 82 -1.53 -15.12 -10.09
N VAL A 83 -0.22 -15.29 -9.88
CA VAL A 83 0.59 -14.35 -9.07
C VAL A 83 0.44 -12.94 -9.63
N GLU A 84 0.46 -12.78 -10.97
CA GLU A 84 0.29 -11.50 -11.64
C GLU A 84 -1.09 -10.88 -11.38
N GLU A 85 -2.17 -11.65 -11.44
CA GLU A 85 -3.50 -11.17 -11.07
C GLU A 85 -3.54 -10.71 -9.60
N THR A 86 -2.87 -11.44 -8.71
CA THR A 86 -2.78 -11.07 -7.30
C THR A 86 -1.99 -9.76 -7.12
N ILE A 87 -0.91 -9.57 -7.86
CA ILE A 87 -0.15 -8.31 -7.87
C ILE A 87 -1.05 -7.14 -8.28
N GLU A 88 -1.80 -7.29 -9.37
CA GLU A 88 -2.71 -6.24 -9.85
C GLU A 88 -3.82 -5.91 -8.83
N ILE A 89 -4.38 -6.91 -8.15
CA ILE A 89 -5.36 -6.69 -7.08
C ILE A 89 -4.75 -5.88 -5.92
N ASN A 90 -3.50 -6.19 -5.52
CA ASN A 90 -2.78 -5.41 -4.51
C ASN A 90 -2.56 -3.96 -4.96
N LYS A 91 -2.13 -3.73 -6.20
CA LYS A 91 -1.97 -2.38 -6.75
C LYS A 91 -3.31 -1.61 -6.79
N ILE A 92 -4.38 -2.26 -7.24
CA ILE A 92 -5.72 -1.66 -7.28
C ILE A 92 -6.13 -1.18 -5.89
N SER A 93 -5.95 -2.00 -4.85
CA SER A 93 -6.30 -1.60 -3.47
C SER A 93 -5.55 -0.36 -3.00
N LEU A 94 -4.28 -0.22 -3.39
CA LEU A 94 -3.48 0.97 -3.10
C LEU A 94 -3.98 2.20 -3.91
N TYR A 95 -4.30 2.04 -5.20
CA TYR A 95 -4.84 3.12 -6.02
C TYR A 95 -6.23 3.59 -5.56
N GLU A 96 -7.04 2.71 -4.99
CA GLU A 96 -8.34 3.06 -4.41
C GLU A 96 -8.17 4.03 -3.22
N ILE A 97 -7.17 3.83 -2.37
CA ILE A 97 -6.85 4.75 -1.26
C ILE A 97 -6.41 6.11 -1.80
N GLU A 98 -5.50 6.14 -2.76
CA GLU A 98 -5.04 7.38 -3.40
C GLU A 98 -6.23 8.15 -4.00
N THR A 99 -7.04 7.46 -4.80
CA THR A 99 -8.23 8.02 -5.45
C THR A 99 -9.22 8.58 -4.43
N CYS A 100 -9.43 7.86 -3.33
CA CYS A 100 -10.29 8.30 -2.22
C CYS A 100 -9.80 9.62 -1.62
N ILE A 101 -8.50 9.71 -1.28
CA ILE A 101 -7.91 10.92 -0.69
C ILE A 101 -8.03 12.12 -1.65
N VAL A 102 -7.68 11.93 -2.92
CA VAL A 102 -7.77 12.99 -3.94
C VAL A 102 -9.22 13.45 -4.12
N ARG A 103 -10.19 12.52 -4.17
CA ARG A 103 -11.63 12.83 -4.29
C ARG A 103 -12.13 13.60 -3.07
N LEU A 104 -11.72 13.21 -1.87
CA LEU A 104 -12.08 13.93 -0.64
C LEU A 104 -11.61 15.39 -0.66
N LEU A 105 -10.38 15.63 -1.14
CA LEU A 105 -9.84 16.99 -1.25
C LEU A 105 -10.51 17.81 -2.37
N LYS A 106 -10.93 17.17 -3.47
CA LYS A 106 -11.74 17.85 -4.50
C LYS A 106 -13.08 18.36 -3.95
N THR A 107 -13.73 17.57 -3.09
CA THR A 107 -15.04 17.90 -2.55
C THR A 107 -14.98 18.88 -1.37
N ASN A 108 -13.96 18.76 -0.50
CA ASN A 108 -13.88 19.53 0.74
C ASN A 108 -12.89 20.71 0.68
N GLN A 109 -12.21 20.92 -0.46
CA GLN A 109 -11.18 21.95 -0.68
C GLN A 109 -9.94 21.79 0.21
N GLN A 110 -10.10 21.59 1.51
CA GLN A 110 -9.04 21.33 2.47
C GLN A 110 -9.53 20.43 3.61
N LEU A 111 -8.63 19.62 4.14
CA LEU A 111 -8.90 18.75 5.30
C LEU A 111 -7.66 18.67 6.20
N SER A 112 -7.86 18.64 7.52
CA SER A 112 -6.80 18.24 8.45
C SER A 112 -6.56 16.73 8.35
N THR A 113 -5.42 16.26 8.85
CA THR A 113 -5.09 14.81 8.82
C THR A 113 -6.13 13.97 9.54
N ASP A 114 -6.58 14.39 10.72
CA ASP A 114 -7.54 13.61 11.52
C ASP A 114 -8.92 13.51 10.84
N VAL A 115 -9.37 14.59 10.20
CA VAL A 115 -10.62 14.58 9.43
C VAL A 115 -10.46 13.70 8.18
N MET A 116 -9.30 13.71 7.54
CA MET A 116 -9.00 12.80 6.42
C MET A 116 -9.05 11.34 6.87
N VAL A 117 -8.39 11.00 7.99
CA VAL A 117 -8.41 9.66 8.58
C VAL A 117 -9.84 9.21 8.87
N GLN A 118 -10.66 10.07 9.50
CA GLN A 118 -12.06 9.77 9.78
C GLN A 118 -12.86 9.49 8.50
N LYS A 119 -12.72 10.35 7.47
CA LYS A 119 -13.46 10.20 6.21
C LYS A 119 -13.02 8.96 5.43
N VAL A 120 -11.72 8.67 5.38
CA VAL A 120 -11.19 7.44 4.77
C VAL A 120 -11.74 6.22 5.50
N ALA A 121 -11.69 6.18 6.83
CA ALA A 121 -12.22 5.06 7.60
C ALA A 121 -13.72 4.83 7.33
N ASN A 122 -14.52 5.89 7.24
CA ASN A 122 -15.94 5.77 6.93
C ASN A 122 -16.20 5.23 5.52
N ILE A 123 -15.41 5.66 4.51
CA ILE A 123 -15.56 5.20 3.12
C ILE A 123 -15.17 3.71 2.98
N PHE A 124 -14.13 3.28 3.69
CA PHE A 124 -13.66 1.90 3.68
C PHE A 124 -14.34 1.01 4.73
N ASP A 125 -15.42 1.49 5.38
CA ASP A 125 -16.18 0.77 6.41
C ASP A 125 -15.31 0.20 7.54
N ILE A 126 -14.35 1.00 8.00
CA ILE A 126 -13.42 0.59 9.06
C ILE A 126 -13.99 0.94 10.42
N LYS A 127 -14.23 -0.08 11.24
CA LYS A 127 -14.66 0.10 12.62
C LYS A 127 -13.47 0.51 13.49
N MET A 128 -13.40 1.79 13.87
CA MET A 128 -12.28 2.33 14.63
C MET A 128 -12.21 1.79 16.05
N SER A 129 -11.02 1.35 16.44
CA SER A 129 -10.54 1.13 17.79
C SER A 129 -9.25 1.93 17.97
N VAL A 130 -8.69 2.01 19.17
CA VAL A 130 -7.41 2.70 19.40
C VAL A 130 -6.29 2.12 18.51
N ARG A 131 -6.23 0.79 18.42
CA ARG A 131 -5.26 0.09 17.54
C ARG A 131 -5.52 0.40 16.07
N GLN A 132 -6.77 0.32 15.64
CA GLN A 132 -7.16 0.54 14.25
C GLN A 132 -6.90 1.99 13.83
N TYR A 133 -7.16 2.95 14.74
CA TYR A 133 -6.85 4.36 14.48
C TYR A 133 -5.37 4.56 14.15
N ALA A 134 -4.46 3.99 14.93
CA ALA A 134 -3.02 4.10 14.67
C ALA A 134 -2.65 3.57 13.27
N LEU A 135 -3.15 2.38 12.89
CA LEU A 135 -2.85 1.77 11.58
C LEU A 135 -3.38 2.63 10.43
N VAL A 136 -4.65 3.07 10.50
CA VAL A 136 -5.25 3.91 9.46
C VAL A 136 -4.55 5.26 9.37
N HIS A 137 -4.21 5.87 10.52
CA HIS A 137 -3.52 7.14 10.58
C HIS A 137 -2.14 7.07 9.90
N PHE A 138 -1.34 6.02 10.19
CA PHE A 138 -0.05 5.83 9.53
C PHE A 138 -0.20 5.64 8.02
N THR A 139 -1.15 4.80 7.59
CA THR A 139 -1.42 4.59 6.16
C THR A 139 -1.83 5.89 5.47
N VAL A 140 -2.82 6.61 6.00
CA VAL A 140 -3.28 7.89 5.42
C VAL A 140 -2.15 8.90 5.34
N ASN A 141 -1.33 9.07 6.40
CA ASN A 141 -0.17 9.97 6.37
C ASN A 141 0.87 9.57 5.33
N CYS A 142 1.10 8.27 5.13
CA CYS A 142 1.98 7.77 4.09
C CYS A 142 1.53 8.24 2.70
N PHE A 143 0.23 8.08 2.39
CA PHE A 143 -0.34 8.53 1.12
C PHE A 143 -0.29 10.05 0.96
N LEU A 144 -0.69 10.81 1.98
CA LEU A 144 -0.63 12.28 1.99
C LEU A 144 0.79 12.80 1.72
N SER A 145 1.78 12.20 2.39
CA SER A 145 3.19 12.55 2.22
C SER A 145 3.69 12.22 0.81
N THR A 146 3.35 11.05 0.29
CA THR A 146 3.74 10.64 -1.07
C THR A 146 3.10 11.55 -2.11
N LEU A 147 1.80 11.84 -2.02
CA LEU A 147 1.09 12.71 -2.95
C LEU A 147 1.64 14.15 -2.90
N ARG A 148 2.06 14.63 -1.73
CA ARG A 148 2.76 15.92 -1.61
C ARG A 148 4.11 15.89 -2.32
N ASN A 149 4.93 14.86 -2.10
CA ASN A 149 6.24 14.71 -2.74
C ASN A 149 6.12 14.63 -4.26
N ASN A 150 5.05 14.00 -4.77
CA ASN A 150 4.72 13.93 -6.19
C ASN A 150 4.10 15.24 -6.73
N GLY A 151 3.96 16.27 -5.90
CA GLY A 151 3.46 17.57 -6.31
C GLY A 151 1.95 17.63 -6.56
N ILE A 152 1.19 16.62 -6.14
CA ILE A 152 -0.27 16.56 -6.26
C ILE A 152 -0.95 17.34 -5.12
N LEU A 153 -0.39 17.25 -3.92
CA LEU A 153 -0.89 17.93 -2.73
C LEU A 153 0.06 19.02 -2.25
N LYS A 154 -0.49 19.98 -1.52
CA LYS A 154 0.23 20.94 -0.68
C LYS A 154 -0.33 20.91 0.73
N ILE A 155 0.48 21.39 1.67
CA ILE A 155 0.09 21.61 3.05
C ILE A 155 0.10 23.08 3.38
N GLU A 156 -0.89 23.57 4.07
CA GLU A 156 -0.97 24.93 4.61
C GLU A 156 -1.17 24.88 6.12
N ILE A 157 -0.51 25.76 6.85
CA ILE A 157 -0.71 25.92 8.29
C ILE A 157 -1.70 27.06 8.49
N ILE A 158 -2.85 26.75 9.15
CA ILE A 158 -3.89 27.71 9.51
C ILE A 158 -4.14 27.52 11.01
N ASP A 159 -3.96 28.59 11.79
CA ASP A 159 -4.12 28.58 13.25
C ASP A 159 -3.33 27.42 13.93
N ASN A 160 -2.07 27.28 13.54
CA ASN A 160 -1.15 26.22 14.00
C ASN A 160 -1.58 24.78 13.68
N MET A 161 -2.57 24.59 12.79
CA MET A 161 -3.03 23.29 12.33
C MET A 161 -2.69 23.06 10.87
N PRO A 162 -2.16 21.87 10.48
CA PRO A 162 -1.88 21.51 9.11
C PRO A 162 -3.16 21.12 8.36
N TYR A 163 -3.34 21.70 7.17
CA TYR A 163 -4.42 21.36 6.25
C TYR A 163 -3.84 20.93 4.90
N TRP A 164 -4.34 19.83 4.39
CA TRP A 164 -4.01 19.29 3.09
C TRP A 164 -4.95 19.85 2.03
N LYS A 165 -4.38 20.21 0.86
CA LYS A 165 -5.10 20.74 -0.30
C LYS A 165 -4.54 20.14 -1.58
N LEU A 166 -5.34 20.11 -2.63
CA LEU A 166 -4.82 19.87 -3.97
C LEU A 166 -3.92 21.06 -4.39
N LYS A 167 -2.83 20.74 -5.05
CA LYS A 167 -1.99 21.76 -5.68
C LYS A 167 -2.67 22.22 -6.97
N GLU A 168 -2.86 23.51 -7.13
CA GLU A 168 -3.36 24.08 -8.37
C GLU A 168 -2.38 23.75 -9.51
N GLN A 169 -2.86 23.11 -10.56
CA GLN A 169 -2.08 22.98 -11.77
C GLN A 169 -1.97 24.38 -12.39
N LYS A 170 -0.76 24.92 -12.50
CA LYS A 170 -0.53 26.13 -13.31
C LYS A 170 -0.91 25.76 -14.75
N GLN A 171 -1.94 26.45 -15.25
CA GLN A 171 -2.27 26.47 -16.68
C GLN A 171 -1.09 26.99 -17.50
#